data_2ace8b4231ffbb1380304eb566d4d6cb
#
_entry.id   2ace8b4231ffbb1380304eb566d4d6cb
#
_cell.length_a   1.000
_cell.length_b   1.000
_cell.length_c   1.000
_cell.angle_alpha   90.00
_cell.angle_beta   90.00
_cell.angle_gamma   90.00
#
_symmetry.space_group_name_H-M   'P 1'
#
loop_
_entity.id
_entity.type
_entity.pdbx_description
1 polymer ?
#
loop_
_entity_poly.entity_id
_entity_poly.type
_entity_poly.pdbx_seq_one_letter_code
_entity_poly.pdbx_strand_id
1 'polypeptide(L)'
;GANVEILEAVGDENAYIFGAKVEELPELRTTYNPWDAYGSVPGLKRALDSLIDGHLSDNNSGWFHDLRVSLLDRGGWESPDMYYVLGDFAAYREARDKMAADYYADRLHWARMCWVNICESGRFSSDRTISDYAREVWKISPTKI
;
A
#
# COMPACT_ATOMS: atom_id res chain seq x y z
N GLY A 1 -9.65 -3.19 -5.68
CA GLY A 1 -9.11 -4.44 -5.15
C GLY A 1 -9.46 -4.61 -3.68
N ALA A 2 -8.65 -5.38 -2.95
CA ALA A 2 -8.93 -5.76 -1.56
C ALA A 2 -9.26 -4.58 -0.62
N ASN A 3 -8.64 -3.41 -0.82
CA ASN A 3 -8.92 -2.23 0.00
C ASN A 3 -10.39 -1.78 -0.08
N VAL A 4 -11.05 -1.89 -1.23
CA VAL A 4 -12.48 -1.57 -1.37
C VAL A 4 -13.32 -2.51 -0.52
N GLU A 5 -13.05 -3.81 -0.63
CA GLU A 5 -13.78 -4.83 0.15
C GLU A 5 -13.52 -4.71 1.66
N ILE A 6 -12.30 -4.33 2.04
CA ILE A 6 -11.97 -4.06 3.46
C ILE A 6 -12.78 -2.88 3.97
N LEU A 7 -12.79 -1.75 3.23
CA LEU A 7 -13.57 -0.57 3.63
C LEU A 7 -15.07 -0.85 3.70
N GLU A 8 -15.61 -1.62 2.77
CA GLU A 8 -17.01 -2.07 2.82
C GLU A 8 -17.32 -2.90 4.07
N ALA A 9 -16.36 -3.67 4.55
CA ALA A 9 -16.52 -4.51 5.73
C ALA A 9 -16.37 -3.72 7.04
N VAL A 10 -15.35 -2.85 7.14
CA VAL A 10 -15.00 -2.20 8.41
C VAL A 10 -15.52 -0.77 8.53
N GLY A 11 -15.88 -0.10 7.43
CA GLY A 11 -16.22 1.33 7.36
C GLY A 11 -15.00 2.24 7.30
N ASP A 12 -15.15 3.40 6.67
CA ASP A 12 -14.08 4.38 6.44
C ASP A 12 -13.48 4.90 7.75
N GLU A 13 -14.25 4.93 8.83
CA GLU A 13 -13.83 5.40 10.14
C GLU A 13 -12.87 4.42 10.84
N ASN A 14 -12.76 3.19 10.37
CA ASN A 14 -11.94 2.14 10.98
C ASN A 14 -10.69 1.78 10.17
N ALA A 15 -10.36 2.56 9.12
CA ALA A 15 -9.19 2.36 8.28
C ALA A 15 -8.57 3.68 7.83
N TYR A 16 -7.29 3.63 7.44
CA TYR A 16 -6.57 4.78 6.89
C TYR A 16 -6.18 4.44 5.46
N ILE A 17 -6.88 5.01 4.49
CA ILE A 17 -6.62 4.79 3.06
C ILE A 17 -5.93 6.04 2.50
N PHE A 18 -4.97 5.81 1.63
CA PHE A 18 -4.24 6.85 0.92
C PHE A 18 -3.91 6.39 -0.50
N GLY A 19 -3.40 7.32 -1.31
CA GLY A 19 -2.96 7.05 -2.67
C GLY A 19 -4.04 7.24 -3.72
N ALA A 20 -3.64 7.09 -4.97
CA ALA A 20 -4.49 7.31 -6.13
C ALA A 20 -5.62 6.28 -6.23
N LYS A 21 -6.79 6.75 -6.63
CA LYS A 21 -7.95 5.89 -6.92
C LYS A 21 -7.84 5.28 -8.31
N VAL A 22 -8.56 4.18 -8.52
CA VAL A 22 -8.54 3.46 -9.81
C VAL A 22 -9.00 4.34 -10.98
N GLU A 23 -9.89 5.28 -10.73
CA GLU A 23 -10.40 6.24 -11.72
C GLU A 23 -9.33 7.25 -12.17
N GLU A 24 -8.33 7.53 -11.34
CA GLU A 24 -7.23 8.46 -11.59
C GLU A 24 -6.07 7.81 -12.38
N LEU A 25 -6.00 6.47 -12.38
CA LEU A 25 -4.91 5.74 -13.03
C LEU A 25 -4.76 6.00 -14.54
N PRO A 26 -5.84 6.16 -15.35
CA PRO A 26 -5.68 6.46 -16.76
C PRO A 26 -4.94 7.77 -17.03
N GLU A 27 -5.20 8.80 -16.22
CA GLU A 27 -4.51 10.09 -16.30
C GLU A 27 -3.06 9.97 -15.82
N LEU A 28 -2.85 9.35 -14.66
CA LEU A 28 -1.51 9.14 -14.10
C LEU A 28 -0.58 8.40 -15.05
N ARG A 29 -1.07 7.41 -15.78
CA ARG A 29 -0.26 6.67 -16.77
C ARG A 29 0.35 7.55 -17.86
N THR A 30 -0.25 8.69 -18.14
CA THR A 30 0.20 9.60 -19.20
C THR A 30 0.95 10.81 -18.69
N THR A 31 0.72 11.21 -17.44
CA THR A 31 1.24 12.46 -16.86
C THR A 31 2.29 12.25 -15.78
N TYR A 32 2.30 11.08 -15.14
CA TYR A 32 3.16 10.83 -14.00
C TYR A 32 4.63 10.73 -14.37
N ASN A 33 5.45 11.47 -13.63
CA ASN A 33 6.91 11.40 -13.68
C ASN A 33 7.45 11.31 -12.23
N PRO A 34 8.11 10.22 -11.83
CA PRO A 34 8.61 10.06 -10.46
C PRO A 34 9.66 11.11 -10.07
N TRP A 35 10.38 11.70 -11.03
CA TRP A 35 11.34 12.78 -10.76
C TRP A 35 10.65 14.06 -10.30
N ASP A 36 9.42 14.32 -10.73
CA ASP A 36 8.66 15.48 -10.26
C ASP A 36 8.29 15.30 -8.77
N ALA A 37 7.86 14.09 -8.38
CA ALA A 37 7.62 13.76 -6.97
C ALA A 37 8.92 13.86 -6.15
N TYR A 38 10.03 13.30 -6.65
CA TYR A 38 11.34 13.38 -6.01
C TYR A 38 11.80 14.82 -5.76
N GLY A 39 11.54 15.72 -6.71
CA GLY A 39 11.94 17.14 -6.62
C GLY A 39 11.01 18.01 -5.78
N SER A 40 9.71 17.68 -5.72
CA SER A 40 8.68 18.56 -5.13
C SER A 40 8.14 18.08 -3.79
N VAL A 41 8.10 16.75 -3.54
CA VAL A 41 7.49 16.23 -2.29
C VAL A 41 8.46 16.37 -1.11
N PRO A 42 8.10 17.11 -0.06
CA PRO A 42 9.00 17.35 1.06
C PRO A 42 9.44 16.05 1.74
N GLY A 43 10.74 15.85 1.89
CA GLY A 43 11.35 14.71 2.55
C GLY A 43 11.55 13.47 1.66
N LEU A 44 10.89 13.37 0.49
CA LEU A 44 11.04 12.23 -0.41
C LEU A 44 12.47 12.11 -0.95
N LYS A 45 13.03 13.24 -1.42
CA LYS A 45 14.43 13.29 -1.87
C LYS A 45 15.39 12.71 -0.82
N ARG A 46 15.27 13.18 0.43
CA ARG A 46 16.12 12.70 1.52
C ARG A 46 15.95 11.21 1.78
N ALA A 47 14.70 10.71 1.73
CA ALA A 47 14.40 9.30 1.93
C ALA A 47 15.06 8.42 0.84
N LEU A 48 14.97 8.81 -0.42
CA LEU A 48 15.57 8.06 -1.52
C LEU A 48 17.09 8.18 -1.57
N ASP A 49 17.64 9.36 -1.28
CA ASP A 49 19.09 9.56 -1.26
C ASP A 49 19.75 8.78 -0.11
N SER A 50 19.05 8.59 1.02
CA SER A 50 19.58 7.80 2.15
C SER A 50 19.83 6.31 1.82
N LEU A 51 19.25 5.81 0.74
CA LEU A 51 19.54 4.46 0.24
C LEU A 51 20.97 4.33 -0.32
N ILE A 52 21.55 5.44 -0.82
CA ILE A 52 22.82 5.41 -1.55
C ILE A 52 23.89 6.34 -0.99
N ASP A 53 23.60 7.14 0.03
CA ASP A 53 24.53 8.13 0.63
C ASP A 53 25.39 7.54 1.77
N GLY A 54 25.21 6.27 2.08
CA GLY A 54 25.94 5.57 3.14
C GLY A 54 25.30 5.63 4.53
N HIS A 55 24.15 6.29 4.69
CA HIS A 55 23.37 6.27 5.95
C HIS A 55 22.79 4.89 6.24
N LEU A 56 22.36 4.19 5.20
CA LEU A 56 21.84 2.84 5.28
C LEU A 56 22.83 1.87 4.64
N SER A 57 22.88 0.65 5.12
CA SER A 57 23.75 -0.38 4.58
C SER A 57 22.94 -1.58 4.11
N ASP A 58 23.19 -2.00 2.89
CA ASP A 58 22.69 -3.24 2.30
C ASP A 58 23.75 -4.34 2.23
N ASN A 59 24.84 -4.20 3.02
CA ASN A 59 26.00 -5.06 3.04
C ASN A 59 26.68 -5.22 1.66
N ASN A 60 26.66 -4.16 0.87
CA ASN A 60 27.19 -4.11 -0.50
C ASN A 60 26.50 -5.08 -1.48
N SER A 61 25.24 -5.42 -1.23
CA SER A 61 24.45 -6.25 -2.13
C SER A 61 24.02 -5.53 -3.41
N GLY A 62 23.99 -4.19 -3.38
CA GLY A 62 23.50 -3.34 -4.47
C GLY A 62 21.96 -3.17 -4.48
N TRP A 63 21.25 -3.82 -3.59
CA TRP A 63 19.77 -3.78 -3.57
C TRP A 63 19.19 -2.38 -3.35
N PHE A 64 19.83 -1.56 -2.52
CA PHE A 64 19.36 -0.19 -2.30
C PHE A 64 19.54 0.69 -3.54
N HIS A 65 20.64 0.50 -4.26
CA HIS A 65 20.84 1.16 -5.54
C HIS A 65 19.78 0.71 -6.55
N ASP A 66 19.55 -0.60 -6.69
CA ASP A 66 18.57 -1.15 -7.64
C ASP A 66 17.16 -0.72 -7.29
N LEU A 67 16.80 -0.65 -6.00
CA LEU A 67 15.52 -0.12 -5.54
C LEU A 67 15.34 1.36 -5.96
N ARG A 68 16.37 2.19 -5.74
CA ARG A 68 16.32 3.59 -6.15
C ARG A 68 16.17 3.74 -7.67
N VAL A 69 16.90 2.95 -8.43
CA VAL A 69 16.81 2.92 -9.89
C VAL A 69 15.42 2.51 -10.34
N SER A 70 14.82 1.47 -9.75
CA SER A 70 13.47 1.02 -10.12
C SER A 70 12.38 2.06 -9.83
N LEU A 71 12.62 2.96 -8.89
CA LEU A 71 11.68 4.03 -8.52
C LEU A 71 11.85 5.29 -9.36
N LEU A 72 13.07 5.64 -9.77
CA LEU A 72 13.35 6.92 -10.45
C LEU A 72 13.68 6.76 -11.93
N ASP A 73 14.35 5.67 -12.30
CA ASP A 73 14.90 5.48 -13.63
C ASP A 73 14.28 4.25 -14.30
N ARG A 74 14.32 4.21 -15.61
CA ARG A 74 13.88 3.02 -16.35
C ARG A 74 14.86 1.89 -16.17
N GLY A 75 14.42 0.84 -15.46
CA GLY A 75 15.12 -0.44 -15.36
C GLY A 75 14.60 -1.42 -16.42
N GLY A 76 15.21 -1.48 -17.60
CA GLY A 76 14.81 -2.44 -18.61
C GLY A 76 13.48 -2.10 -19.33
N TRP A 77 12.51 -3.02 -19.29
CA TRP A 77 11.24 -2.93 -20.03
C TRP A 77 10.12 -2.23 -19.25
N GLU A 78 10.28 -1.99 -17.96
CA GLU A 78 9.26 -1.44 -17.09
C GLU A 78 9.40 0.08 -16.95
N SER A 79 8.26 0.75 -16.76
CA SER A 79 8.25 2.17 -16.40
C SER A 79 8.73 2.32 -14.95
N PRO A 80 9.48 3.40 -14.62
CA PRO A 80 9.88 3.66 -13.24
C PRO A 80 8.62 3.87 -12.40
N ASP A 81 8.72 3.45 -11.12
CA ASP A 81 7.64 3.58 -10.14
C ASP A 81 6.26 3.15 -10.69
N MET A 82 6.20 1.96 -11.29
CA MET A 82 4.99 1.45 -11.96
C MET A 82 3.75 1.36 -11.05
N TYR A 83 3.94 1.43 -9.74
CA TYR A 83 2.88 1.41 -8.73
C TYR A 83 2.61 2.79 -8.10
N TYR A 84 3.21 3.87 -8.61
CA TYR A 84 3.03 5.26 -8.13
C TYR A 84 3.39 5.47 -6.66
N VAL A 85 4.32 4.69 -6.12
CA VAL A 85 4.72 4.72 -4.71
C VAL A 85 5.25 6.10 -4.30
N LEU A 86 6.02 6.76 -5.17
CA LEU A 86 6.54 8.10 -4.89
C LEU A 86 5.43 9.16 -5.02
N GLY A 87 4.49 8.96 -5.93
CA GLY A 87 3.31 9.81 -6.05
C GLY A 87 2.43 9.78 -4.81
N ASP A 88 2.27 8.61 -4.21
CA ASP A 88 1.46 8.40 -3.01
C ASP A 88 2.14 8.83 -1.71
N PHE A 89 3.46 9.15 -1.73
CA PHE A 89 4.25 9.39 -0.52
C PHE A 89 3.70 10.52 0.35
N ALA A 90 3.21 11.61 -0.24
CA ALA A 90 2.63 12.73 0.52
C ALA A 90 1.36 12.27 1.26
N ALA A 91 0.43 11.62 0.55
CA ALA A 91 -0.81 11.10 1.11
C ALA A 91 -0.56 10.02 2.18
N TYR A 92 0.44 9.15 1.95
CA TYR A 92 0.88 8.20 2.97
C TYR A 92 1.33 8.88 4.26
N ARG A 93 2.14 9.94 4.16
CA ARG A 93 2.61 10.69 5.34
C ARG A 93 1.44 11.30 6.12
N GLU A 94 0.50 11.92 5.43
CA GLU A 94 -0.69 12.51 6.05
C GLU A 94 -1.53 11.43 6.77
N ALA A 95 -1.78 10.32 6.11
CA ALA A 95 -2.50 9.19 6.71
C ALA A 95 -1.78 8.62 7.93
N ARG A 96 -0.45 8.45 7.86
CA ARG A 96 0.38 7.99 8.97
C ARG A 96 0.37 8.97 10.14
N ASP A 97 0.49 10.26 9.87
CA ASP A 97 0.53 11.28 10.93
C ASP A 97 -0.84 11.39 11.61
N LYS A 98 -1.93 11.31 10.83
CA LYS A 98 -3.29 11.19 11.38
C LYS A 98 -3.45 9.94 12.23
N MET A 99 -3.03 8.79 11.74
CA MET A 99 -3.06 7.51 12.46
C MET A 99 -2.33 7.61 13.80
N ALA A 100 -1.14 8.20 13.81
CA ALA A 100 -0.38 8.40 15.04
C ALA A 100 -1.09 9.35 16.00
N ALA A 101 -1.64 10.46 15.51
CA ALA A 101 -2.39 11.41 16.33
C ALA A 101 -3.63 10.75 16.97
N ASP A 102 -4.42 10.03 16.20
CA ASP A 102 -5.62 9.33 16.69
C ASP A 102 -5.26 8.27 17.75
N TYR A 103 -4.16 7.53 17.54
CA TYR A 103 -3.66 6.55 18.50
C TYR A 103 -3.32 7.15 19.87
N TYR A 104 -2.71 8.35 19.90
CA TYR A 104 -2.34 9.00 21.15
C TYR A 104 -3.49 9.82 21.76
N ALA A 105 -4.43 10.31 20.95
CA ALA A 105 -5.54 11.13 21.41
C ALA A 105 -6.62 10.31 22.15
N ASP A 106 -7.00 9.15 21.61
CA ASP A 106 -8.04 8.29 22.19
C ASP A 106 -7.73 6.80 22.01
N ARG A 107 -7.10 6.23 23.03
CA ARG A 107 -6.73 4.79 23.08
C ARG A 107 -7.95 3.87 23.06
N LEU A 108 -9.08 4.30 23.59
CA LEU A 108 -10.29 3.49 23.57
C LEU A 108 -10.92 3.46 22.18
N HIS A 109 -10.98 4.62 21.51
CA HIS A 109 -11.42 4.70 20.12
C HIS A 109 -10.51 3.82 19.24
N TRP A 110 -9.19 3.95 19.36
CA TRP A 110 -8.23 3.11 18.65
C TRP A 110 -8.48 1.61 18.87
N ALA A 111 -8.69 1.20 20.12
CA ALA A 111 -8.99 -0.20 20.44
C ALA A 111 -10.29 -0.68 19.78
N ARG A 112 -11.31 0.18 19.68
CA ARG A 112 -12.56 -0.14 18.96
C ARG A 112 -12.34 -0.31 17.47
N MET A 113 -11.55 0.56 16.83
CA MET A 113 -11.16 0.40 15.42
C MET A 113 -10.46 -0.94 15.19
N CYS A 114 -9.47 -1.27 16.03
CA CYS A 114 -8.79 -2.58 15.96
C CYS A 114 -9.77 -3.75 16.12
N TRP A 115 -10.70 -3.63 17.06
CA TRP A 115 -11.70 -4.67 17.30
C TRP A 115 -12.61 -4.90 16.08
N VAL A 116 -13.10 -3.83 15.45
CA VAL A 116 -13.89 -3.93 14.22
C VAL A 116 -13.10 -4.67 13.14
N ASN A 117 -11.84 -4.28 12.89
CA ASN A 117 -10.98 -4.94 11.91
C ASN A 117 -10.77 -6.44 12.22
N ILE A 118 -10.60 -6.80 13.49
CA ILE A 118 -10.48 -8.20 13.90
C ILE A 118 -11.78 -8.97 13.64
N CYS A 119 -12.92 -8.41 14.01
CA CYS A 119 -14.22 -9.06 13.80
C CYS A 119 -14.51 -9.33 12.32
N GLU A 120 -14.18 -8.38 11.45
CA GLU A 120 -14.42 -8.48 10.00
C GLU A 120 -13.35 -9.31 9.26
N SER A 121 -12.20 -9.60 9.89
CA SER A 121 -11.09 -10.30 9.24
C SER A 121 -11.45 -11.71 8.73
N GLY A 122 -12.42 -12.37 9.35
CA GLY A 122 -12.89 -13.69 8.92
C GLY A 122 -13.41 -13.72 7.47
N ARG A 123 -13.93 -12.58 6.98
CA ARG A 123 -14.35 -12.41 5.58
C ARG A 123 -13.19 -12.60 4.60
N PHE A 124 -11.95 -12.36 5.02
CA PHE A 124 -10.74 -12.43 4.19
C PHE A 124 -9.90 -13.68 4.45
N SER A 125 -10.48 -14.69 5.11
CA SER A 125 -9.80 -15.96 5.37
C SER A 125 -9.58 -16.74 4.07
N SER A 126 -8.45 -17.46 3.99
CA SER A 126 -8.16 -18.36 2.88
C SER A 126 -9.20 -19.49 2.75
N ASP A 127 -9.68 -20.01 3.87
CA ASP A 127 -10.67 -21.08 3.89
C ASP A 127 -11.97 -20.67 3.21
N ARG A 128 -12.46 -19.44 3.49
CA ARG A 128 -13.61 -18.89 2.81
C ARG A 128 -13.34 -18.72 1.32
N THR A 129 -12.21 -18.12 0.97
CA THR A 129 -11.83 -17.88 -0.42
C THR A 129 -11.78 -19.17 -1.22
N ILE A 130 -11.11 -20.21 -0.69
CA ILE A 130 -11.05 -21.53 -1.36
C ILE A 130 -12.42 -22.17 -1.46
N SER A 131 -13.25 -22.07 -0.44
CA SER A 131 -14.63 -22.58 -0.45
C SER A 131 -15.48 -21.90 -1.52
N ASP A 132 -15.35 -20.58 -1.67
CA ASP A 132 -16.05 -19.82 -2.70
C ASP A 132 -15.55 -20.20 -4.10
N TYR A 133 -14.25 -20.32 -4.32
CA TYR A 133 -13.69 -20.84 -5.59
C TYR A 133 -14.17 -22.23 -5.91
N ALA A 134 -14.17 -23.14 -4.95
CA ALA A 134 -14.67 -24.52 -5.13
C ALA A 134 -16.13 -24.52 -5.60
N ARG A 135 -16.97 -23.71 -4.94
CA ARG A 135 -18.40 -23.65 -5.23
C ARG A 135 -18.70 -22.90 -6.53
N GLU A 136 -18.10 -21.71 -6.72
CA GLU A 136 -18.53 -20.78 -7.76
C GLU A 136 -17.75 -20.92 -9.07
N VAL A 137 -16.46 -21.21 -8.98
CA VAL A 137 -15.56 -21.30 -10.15
C VAL A 137 -15.39 -22.76 -10.58
N TRP A 138 -14.91 -23.62 -9.68
CA TRP A 138 -14.60 -25.02 -10.02
C TRP A 138 -15.80 -25.94 -10.03
N LYS A 139 -16.90 -25.54 -9.39
CA LYS A 139 -18.16 -26.34 -9.28
C LYS A 139 -17.92 -27.73 -8.67
N ILE A 140 -17.04 -27.83 -7.69
CA ILE A 140 -16.71 -29.06 -6.96
C ILE A 140 -17.23 -29.00 -5.53
N SER A 141 -17.49 -30.17 -4.94
CA SER A 141 -17.88 -30.32 -3.54
C SER A 141 -16.74 -30.92 -2.72
N PRO A 142 -16.62 -30.58 -1.43
CA PRO A 142 -15.64 -31.21 -0.54
C PRO A 142 -15.83 -32.73 -0.48
N THR A 143 -14.72 -33.48 -0.58
CA THR A 143 -14.72 -34.91 -0.35
C THR A 143 -14.72 -35.17 1.15
N LYS A 144 -15.70 -35.94 1.65
CA LYS A 144 -15.65 -36.43 3.03
C LYS A 144 -14.61 -37.54 3.10
N ILE A 145 -13.60 -37.34 3.92
CA ILE A 145 -12.60 -38.36 4.25
C ILE A 145 -13.09 -39.15 5.45
#